data_98ef728fc52a8ddde975a0ea76e81bbb
#
_entry.id   98ef728fc52a8ddde975a0ea76e81bbb
#
_cell.length_a   1.000
_cell.length_b   1.000
_cell.length_c   1.000
_cell.angle_alpha   90.00
_cell.angle_beta   90.00
_cell.angle_gamma   90.00
#
_symmetry.space_group_name_H-M   'P 1'
#
loop_
_entity.id
_entity.type
_entity.pdbx_description
1 polymer ?
#
loop_
_entity_poly.entity_id
_entity_poly.type
_entity_poly.pdbx_seq_one_letter_code
_entity_poly.pdbx_strand_id
1 'polypeptide(L)'
;LQPALPDRDTGWSHSGEYLLVGLGEGVRLGVDLERIRARPRVLEIAQRFFHPDEIASLAALAPDAQHALFFRLWCAKEALLKAYGHGLSFGLHRLAYALTPDDALHLQWCDPELGQAAQWQLHEWWAAPECRAALAFYPLAGA
;
A
#
# COMPACT_ATOMS: atom_id res chain seq x y z
N LEU A 1 2.28 10.15 14.06
CA LEU A 1 3.45 10.60 14.80
C LEU A 1 4.71 9.98 14.26
N GLN A 2 5.67 10.82 13.90
CA GLN A 2 6.97 10.34 13.45
C GLN A 2 8.05 11.06 14.26
N PRO A 3 8.87 10.32 15.00
CA PRO A 3 9.95 10.94 15.73
C PRO A 3 11.01 11.52 14.79
N ALA A 4 11.58 12.62 15.18
CA ALA A 4 12.59 13.32 14.40
C ALA A 4 13.98 12.73 14.65
N LEU A 5 14.16 11.42 14.44
CA LEU A 5 15.45 10.76 14.55
C LEU A 5 16.10 10.71 13.17
N PRO A 6 17.41 11.05 13.05
CA PRO A 6 18.05 11.24 11.75
C PRO A 6 17.92 10.08 10.78
N ASP A 7 18.10 8.83 11.22
CA ASP A 7 18.13 7.66 10.33
C ASP A 7 16.96 6.75 10.55
N ARG A 8 15.96 7.18 11.29
CA ARG A 8 14.84 6.32 11.67
C ARG A 8 13.53 6.92 11.24
N ASP A 9 12.61 6.04 10.92
CA ASP A 9 11.25 6.41 10.61
C ASP A 9 10.31 5.47 11.34
N THR A 10 9.15 5.97 11.72
CA THR A 10 8.08 5.16 12.28
C THR A 10 6.81 5.40 11.54
N GLY A 11 6.01 4.35 11.43
CA GLY A 11 4.66 4.44 10.90
C GLY A 11 3.71 3.67 11.79
N TRP A 12 2.46 4.04 11.76
CA TRP A 12 1.44 3.31 12.48
C TRP A 12 0.11 3.37 11.72
N SER A 13 -0.71 2.35 11.99
CA SER A 13 -2.04 2.25 11.41
C SER A 13 -2.93 1.47 12.37
N HIS A 14 -4.21 1.77 12.39
CA HIS A 14 -5.15 1.01 13.18
C HIS A 14 -6.39 0.67 12.36
N SER A 15 -7.00 -0.46 12.69
CA SER A 15 -8.27 -0.88 12.09
C SER A 15 -9.03 -1.67 13.15
N GLY A 16 -10.24 -1.21 13.49
CA GLY A 16 -11.00 -1.83 14.57
C GLY A 16 -10.23 -1.80 15.88
N GLU A 17 -9.97 -2.99 16.43
CA GLU A 17 -9.25 -3.15 17.71
C GLU A 17 -7.75 -3.30 17.54
N TYR A 18 -7.24 -3.29 16.30
CA TYR A 18 -5.85 -3.61 16.03
C TYR A 18 -5.05 -2.36 15.74
N LEU A 19 -3.80 -2.37 16.20
CA LEU A 19 -2.81 -1.33 15.94
C LEU A 19 -1.57 -1.97 15.36
N LEU A 20 -1.06 -1.40 14.27
CA LEU A 20 0.18 -1.82 13.65
C LEU A 20 1.19 -0.68 13.75
N VAL A 21 2.38 -0.99 14.23
CA VAL A 21 3.48 -0.03 14.34
C VAL A 21 4.70 -0.58 13.62
N GLY A 22 5.35 0.26 12.83
CA GLY A 22 6.59 -0.07 12.16
C GLY A 22 7.69 0.90 12.56
N LEU A 23 8.92 0.41 12.61
CA LEU A 23 10.11 1.20 12.88
C LEU A 23 11.24 0.73 11.97
N GLY A 24 11.91 1.67 11.33
CA GLY A 24 13.03 1.37 10.45
C GLY A 24 14.18 2.35 10.60
N GLU A 25 15.38 1.93 10.22
CA GLU A 25 16.56 2.77 10.14
C GLU A 25 17.02 2.84 8.68
N GLY A 26 17.46 4.03 8.26
CA GLY A 26 17.94 4.25 6.90
C GLY A 26 16.87 4.14 5.83
N VAL A 27 15.61 4.18 6.20
CA VAL A 27 14.47 4.06 5.29
C VAL A 27 13.36 5.04 5.67
N ARG A 28 12.56 5.39 4.66
CA ARG A 28 11.23 5.96 4.88
C ARG A 28 10.26 4.80 4.84
N LEU A 29 9.39 4.70 5.83
CA LEU A 29 8.44 3.62 5.86
C LEU A 29 7.02 4.10 6.15
N GLY A 30 6.07 3.30 5.70
CA GLY A 30 4.67 3.49 6.03
C GLY A 30 4.02 2.13 6.20
N VAL A 31 3.06 2.07 7.07
CA VAL A 31 2.29 0.86 7.32
C VAL A 31 0.81 1.15 7.17
N ASP A 32 0.08 0.15 6.72
CA ASP A 32 -1.36 0.22 6.64
C ASP A 32 -1.97 -1.09 7.11
N LEU A 33 -3.10 -1.00 7.77
CA LEU A 33 -3.85 -2.12 8.30
C LEU A 33 -5.30 -1.96 7.87
N GLU A 34 -5.82 -2.95 7.13
CA GLU A 34 -7.17 -2.90 6.60
C GLU A 34 -7.96 -4.11 7.04
N ARG A 35 -9.10 -3.86 7.64
CA ARG A 35 -10.04 -4.93 7.94
C ARG A 35 -10.80 -5.30 6.69
N ILE A 36 -10.68 -6.56 6.26
CA ILE A 36 -11.38 -7.08 5.10
C ILE A 36 -12.82 -7.38 5.49
N ARG A 37 -13.76 -6.78 4.80
CA ARG A 37 -15.19 -7.00 5.02
C ARG A 37 -15.91 -6.94 3.68
N ALA A 38 -17.11 -7.50 3.64
CA ALA A 38 -17.92 -7.44 2.45
C ALA A 38 -18.14 -5.96 2.06
N ARG A 39 -17.75 -5.62 0.86
CA ARG A 39 -17.91 -4.27 0.33
C ARG A 39 -18.37 -4.36 -1.10
N PRO A 40 -19.59 -3.92 -1.41
CA PRO A 40 -20.07 -3.93 -2.79
C PRO A 40 -19.34 -2.86 -3.61
N ARG A 41 -19.27 -3.10 -4.91
CA ARG A 41 -18.80 -2.08 -5.87
C ARG A 41 -17.35 -1.67 -5.70
N VAL A 42 -16.48 -2.62 -5.32
CA VAL A 42 -15.04 -2.30 -5.20
C VAL A 42 -14.46 -1.82 -6.53
N LEU A 43 -14.95 -2.34 -7.65
CA LEU A 43 -14.49 -1.90 -8.97
C LEU A 43 -14.84 -0.44 -9.23
N GLU A 44 -16.02 0.00 -8.82
CA GLU A 44 -16.41 1.41 -8.97
C GLU A 44 -15.53 2.33 -8.13
N ILE A 45 -15.16 1.89 -6.92
CA ILE A 45 -14.23 2.65 -6.08
C ILE A 45 -12.86 2.73 -6.76
N ALA A 46 -12.38 1.61 -7.27
CA ALA A 46 -11.11 1.57 -7.99
C ALA A 46 -11.12 2.49 -9.22
N GLN A 47 -12.22 2.49 -9.97
CA GLN A 47 -12.37 3.35 -11.14
C GLN A 47 -12.26 4.85 -10.80
N ARG A 48 -12.62 5.22 -9.57
CA ARG A 48 -12.52 6.62 -9.13
C ARG A 48 -11.12 6.99 -8.65
N PHE A 49 -10.37 6.05 -8.07
CA PHE A 49 -9.18 6.40 -7.31
C PHE A 49 -7.90 5.73 -7.80
N PHE A 50 -7.99 4.58 -8.48
CA PHE A 50 -6.82 3.79 -8.81
C PHE A 50 -6.24 4.14 -10.18
N HIS A 51 -5.04 3.62 -10.44
CA HIS A 51 -4.41 3.74 -11.75
C HIS A 51 -5.14 2.85 -12.77
N PRO A 52 -5.23 3.28 -14.04
CA PRO A 52 -5.92 2.50 -15.09
C PRO A 52 -5.45 1.05 -15.21
N ASP A 53 -4.16 0.77 -15.03
CA ASP A 53 -3.62 -0.59 -15.12
C ASP A 53 -4.15 -1.48 -13.99
N GLU A 54 -4.31 -0.92 -12.80
CA GLU A 54 -4.89 -1.64 -11.66
C GLU A 54 -6.37 -1.89 -11.86
N ILE A 55 -7.07 -0.91 -12.42
CA ILE A 55 -8.50 -1.06 -12.75
C ILE A 55 -8.69 -2.21 -13.74
N ALA A 56 -7.85 -2.27 -14.78
CA ALA A 56 -7.90 -3.33 -15.78
C ALA A 56 -7.65 -4.70 -15.15
N SER A 57 -6.67 -4.80 -14.25
CA SER A 57 -6.39 -6.06 -13.54
C SER A 57 -7.58 -6.52 -12.70
N LEU A 58 -8.22 -5.59 -11.99
CA LEU A 58 -9.40 -5.89 -11.18
C LEU A 58 -10.58 -6.30 -12.05
N ALA A 59 -10.82 -5.61 -13.14
CA ALA A 59 -11.95 -5.88 -14.03
C ALA A 59 -11.88 -7.28 -14.67
N ALA A 60 -10.67 -7.83 -14.80
CA ALA A 60 -10.47 -9.16 -15.39
C ALA A 60 -10.79 -10.31 -14.42
N LEU A 61 -11.03 -10.02 -13.14
CA LEU A 61 -11.20 -11.03 -12.10
C LEU A 61 -12.67 -11.30 -11.77
N ALA A 62 -12.94 -12.52 -11.32
CA ALA A 62 -14.21 -12.87 -10.74
C ALA A 62 -14.43 -12.10 -9.42
N PRO A 63 -15.68 -11.94 -8.96
CA PRO A 63 -15.99 -11.07 -7.82
C PRO A 63 -15.16 -11.32 -6.56
N ASP A 64 -14.96 -12.57 -6.15
CA ASP A 64 -14.19 -12.86 -4.93
C ASP A 64 -12.72 -12.50 -5.07
N ALA A 65 -12.11 -12.85 -6.21
CA ALA A 65 -10.73 -12.50 -6.48
C ALA A 65 -10.56 -10.98 -6.65
N GLN A 66 -11.52 -10.33 -7.27
CA GLN A 66 -11.54 -8.89 -7.45
C GLN A 66 -11.57 -8.18 -6.09
N HIS A 67 -12.42 -8.63 -5.18
CA HIS A 67 -12.55 -8.09 -3.83
C HIS A 67 -11.23 -8.26 -3.06
N ALA A 68 -10.65 -9.45 -3.10
CA ALA A 68 -9.39 -9.74 -2.41
C ALA A 68 -8.25 -8.85 -2.94
N LEU A 69 -8.09 -8.74 -4.24
CA LEU A 69 -7.05 -7.91 -4.83
C LEU A 69 -7.27 -6.42 -4.54
N PHE A 70 -8.52 -5.98 -4.55
CA PHE A 70 -8.84 -4.59 -4.24
C PHE A 70 -8.28 -4.18 -2.86
N PHE A 71 -8.52 -4.98 -1.83
CA PHE A 71 -8.03 -4.67 -0.50
C PHE A 71 -6.52 -4.72 -0.39
N ARG A 72 -5.87 -5.65 -1.10
CA ARG A 72 -4.41 -5.70 -1.15
C ARG A 72 -3.84 -4.44 -1.79
N LEU A 73 -4.41 -4.02 -2.92
CA LEU A 73 -3.97 -2.80 -3.61
C LEU A 73 -4.18 -1.57 -2.73
N TRP A 74 -5.35 -1.45 -2.13
CA TRP A 74 -5.65 -0.32 -1.25
C TRP A 74 -4.65 -0.25 -0.10
N CYS A 75 -4.41 -1.37 0.58
CA CYS A 75 -3.51 -1.45 1.71
C CYS A 75 -2.06 -1.08 1.31
N ALA A 76 -1.58 -1.64 0.20
CA ALA A 76 -0.24 -1.37 -0.29
C ALA A 76 -0.06 0.10 -0.70
N LYS A 77 -1.04 0.66 -1.40
CA LYS A 77 -0.98 2.04 -1.86
C LYS A 77 -1.02 3.02 -0.68
N GLU A 78 -1.87 2.75 0.30
CA GLU A 78 -1.94 3.57 1.51
C GLU A 78 -0.62 3.51 2.30
N ALA A 79 -0.02 2.33 2.44
CA ALA A 79 1.24 2.18 3.13
C ALA A 79 2.34 3.02 2.47
N LEU A 80 2.45 2.96 1.14
CA LEU A 80 3.43 3.74 0.40
C LEU A 80 3.20 5.24 0.58
N LEU A 81 1.96 5.69 0.44
CA LEU A 81 1.66 7.11 0.56
C LEU A 81 1.86 7.63 1.98
N LYS A 82 1.64 6.80 2.99
CA LYS A 82 1.97 7.15 4.37
C LYS A 82 3.48 7.30 4.55
N ALA A 83 4.28 6.45 3.92
CA ALA A 83 5.74 6.61 3.92
C ALA A 83 6.17 7.93 3.29
N TYR A 84 5.50 8.31 2.21
CA TYR A 84 5.75 9.60 1.55
C TYR A 84 5.24 10.78 2.38
N GLY A 85 4.18 10.58 3.18
CA GLY A 85 3.69 11.60 4.10
C GLY A 85 2.40 12.31 3.68
N HIS A 86 1.75 11.88 2.61
CA HIS A 86 0.58 12.59 2.08
C HIS A 86 -0.74 11.79 2.05
N GLY A 87 -0.69 10.48 2.17
CA GLY A 87 -1.89 9.68 2.17
C GLY A 87 -2.78 9.91 0.94
N LEU A 88 -4.09 9.91 1.15
CA LEU A 88 -5.07 10.05 0.06
C LEU A 88 -4.96 11.37 -0.70
N SER A 89 -4.49 12.44 -0.07
CA SER A 89 -4.41 13.75 -0.71
C SER A 89 -3.41 13.78 -1.87
N PHE A 90 -2.44 12.87 -1.89
CA PHE A 90 -1.50 12.77 -3.00
C PHE A 90 -2.18 12.23 -4.26
N GLY A 91 -3.04 11.25 -4.11
CA GLY A 91 -3.76 10.60 -5.20
C GLY A 91 -3.30 9.17 -5.43
N LEU A 92 -4.21 8.23 -5.19
CA LEU A 92 -3.92 6.80 -5.35
C LEU A 92 -3.64 6.40 -6.79
N HIS A 93 -4.06 7.21 -7.77
CA HIS A 93 -3.82 6.95 -9.19
C HIS A 93 -2.39 7.23 -9.64
N ARG A 94 -1.56 7.82 -8.77
CA ARG A 94 -0.20 8.24 -9.11
C ARG A 94 0.85 7.15 -8.83
N LEU A 95 0.40 5.95 -8.53
CA LEU A 95 1.26 4.77 -8.42
C LEU A 95 0.46 3.55 -8.84
N ALA A 96 1.15 2.52 -9.33
CA ALA A 96 0.49 1.31 -9.84
C ALA A 96 1.26 0.06 -9.43
N TYR A 97 0.57 -0.83 -8.73
CA TYR A 97 1.06 -2.16 -8.42
C TYR A 97 0.54 -3.19 -9.42
N ALA A 98 1.34 -4.21 -9.68
CA ALA A 98 0.93 -5.36 -10.49
C ALA A 98 1.28 -6.64 -9.74
N LEU A 99 0.48 -7.70 -9.96
CA LEU A 99 0.79 -9.02 -9.42
C LEU A 99 1.91 -9.67 -10.22
N THR A 100 2.86 -10.27 -9.50
CA THR A 100 3.88 -11.13 -10.09
C THR A 100 3.33 -12.54 -10.28
N PRO A 101 4.01 -13.41 -11.05
CA PRO A 101 3.56 -14.80 -11.21
C PRO A 101 3.44 -15.58 -9.89
N ASP A 102 4.20 -15.22 -8.86
CA ASP A 102 4.13 -15.84 -7.54
C ASP A 102 3.20 -15.12 -6.57
N ASP A 103 2.25 -14.35 -7.10
CA ASP A 103 1.18 -13.70 -6.35
C ASP A 103 1.68 -12.65 -5.35
N ALA A 104 2.77 -11.98 -5.65
CA ALA A 104 3.24 -10.83 -4.89
C ALA A 104 2.89 -9.54 -5.62
N LEU A 105 2.69 -8.46 -4.88
CA LEU A 105 2.53 -7.15 -5.47
C LEU A 105 3.89 -6.51 -5.72
N HIS A 106 4.06 -5.95 -6.91
CA HIS A 106 5.27 -5.26 -7.34
C HIS A 106 4.88 -3.86 -7.83
N LEU A 107 5.58 -2.83 -7.35
CA LEU A 107 5.33 -1.48 -7.83
C LEU A 107 5.87 -1.34 -9.24
N GLN A 108 4.98 -1.31 -10.21
CA GLN A 108 5.30 -1.29 -11.62
C GLN A 108 5.63 0.12 -12.11
N TRP A 109 4.95 1.10 -11.54
CA TRP A 109 5.12 2.50 -11.92
C TRP A 109 4.75 3.41 -10.76
N CYS A 110 5.41 4.55 -10.66
CA CYS A 110 4.97 5.60 -9.77
C CYS A 110 5.32 6.97 -10.34
N ASP A 111 4.59 7.98 -9.88
CA ASP A 111 4.92 9.37 -10.16
C ASP A 111 6.36 9.65 -9.72
N PRO A 112 7.16 10.38 -10.54
CA PRO A 112 8.54 10.71 -10.17
C PRO A 112 8.70 11.40 -8.81
N GLU A 113 7.68 12.08 -8.33
CA GLU A 113 7.70 12.70 -7.02
C GLU A 113 7.86 11.68 -5.90
N LEU A 114 7.43 10.44 -6.11
CA LEU A 114 7.58 9.34 -5.17
C LEU A 114 8.96 8.66 -5.26
N GLY A 115 9.82 9.08 -6.18
CA GLY A 115 11.11 8.47 -6.40
C GLY A 115 11.07 7.43 -7.50
N GLN A 116 11.90 6.41 -7.37
CA GLN A 116 12.04 5.36 -8.37
C GLN A 116 11.25 4.13 -7.93
N ALA A 117 10.35 3.66 -8.79
CA ALA A 117 9.48 2.53 -8.47
C ALA A 117 10.30 1.29 -8.05
N ALA A 118 11.42 1.03 -8.69
CA ALA A 118 12.25 -0.14 -8.40
C ALA A 118 12.86 -0.14 -6.99
N GLN A 119 12.93 1.01 -6.34
CA GLN A 119 13.51 1.11 -5.00
C GLN A 119 12.48 0.95 -3.88
N TRP A 120 11.21 1.03 -4.20
CA TRP A 120 10.17 0.78 -3.23
C TRP A 120 10.07 -0.71 -2.93
N GLN A 121 10.03 -1.05 -1.64
CA GLN A 121 9.86 -2.42 -1.16
C GLN A 121 8.52 -2.53 -0.45
N LEU A 122 7.89 -3.69 -0.56
CA LEU A 122 6.59 -3.95 0.05
C LEU A 122 6.59 -5.32 0.72
N HIS A 123 6.09 -5.36 1.94
CA HIS A 123 5.75 -6.59 2.64
C HIS A 123 4.26 -6.60 2.92
N GLU A 124 3.60 -7.70 2.61
CA GLU A 124 2.19 -7.91 2.89
C GLU A 124 2.01 -9.15 3.75
N TRP A 125 1.08 -9.10 4.69
CA TRP A 125 0.75 -10.28 5.50
C TRP A 125 -0.64 -10.14 6.10
N TRP A 126 -1.13 -11.24 6.66
CA TRP A 126 -2.33 -11.25 7.47
C TRP A 126 -1.92 -10.96 8.91
N ALA A 127 -2.21 -9.78 9.42
CA ALA A 127 -1.87 -9.39 10.79
C ALA A 127 -2.79 -10.05 11.80
N ALA A 128 -4.02 -10.37 11.40
CA ALA A 128 -5.03 -11.04 12.19
C ALA A 128 -6.04 -11.64 11.20
N PRO A 129 -6.94 -12.54 11.64
CA PRO A 129 -8.04 -12.96 10.78
C PRO A 129 -8.79 -11.73 10.27
N GLU A 130 -9.05 -11.67 8.98
CA GLU A 130 -9.73 -10.56 8.32
C GLU A 130 -8.97 -9.23 8.34
N CYS A 131 -7.71 -9.20 8.75
CA CYS A 131 -6.91 -7.96 8.74
C CYS A 131 -5.67 -8.12 7.88
N ARG A 132 -5.65 -7.43 6.74
CA ARG A 132 -4.46 -7.36 5.88
C ARG A 132 -3.57 -6.23 6.38
N ALA A 133 -2.28 -6.46 6.32
CA ALA A 133 -1.27 -5.46 6.67
C ALA A 133 -0.30 -5.28 5.50
N ALA A 134 0.23 -4.09 5.39
CA ALA A 134 1.26 -3.77 4.41
C ALA A 134 2.30 -2.86 5.04
N LEU A 135 3.55 -3.11 4.71
CA LEU A 135 4.69 -2.26 5.04
C LEU A 135 5.37 -1.88 3.74
N ALA A 136 5.41 -0.60 3.43
CA ALA A 136 6.15 -0.06 2.30
C ALA A 136 7.34 0.72 2.82
N PHE A 137 8.51 0.56 2.19
CA PHE A 137 9.68 1.34 2.57
C PHE A 137 10.56 1.68 1.38
N TYR A 138 11.32 2.75 1.54
CA TYR A 138 12.20 3.31 0.52
C TYR A 138 13.53 3.66 1.17
N PRO A 139 14.68 3.23 0.64
CA PRO A 139 15.97 3.53 1.25
C PRO A 139 16.29 5.03 1.16
N LEU A 140 16.83 5.57 2.24
CA LEU A 140 17.30 6.95 2.25
C LEU A 140 18.68 7.03 1.60
N ALA A 141 18.92 8.13 0.88
CA ALA A 141 20.20 8.35 0.25
C ALA A 141 21.30 8.45 1.32
N GLY A 142 22.38 7.70 1.12
CA GLY A 142 23.51 7.70 2.03
C GLY A 142 23.32 6.83 3.28
N ALA A 143 22.22 6.09 3.35
CA ALA A 143 21.94 5.20 4.48
C ALA A 143 22.52 3.82 4.26
#